data_f3d9c23b6025c52ffdb62a29fe4259f6
#
_entry.id   f3d9c23b6025c52ffdb62a29fe4259f6
#
_cell.length_a   1.000
_cell.length_b   1.000
_cell.length_c   1.000
_cell.angle_alpha   90.00
_cell.angle_beta   90.00
_cell.angle_gamma   90.00
#
_symmetry.space_group_name_H-M   'P 1'
#
loop_
_entity.id
_entity.type
_entity.pdbx_description
1 polymer ?
#
loop_
_entity_poly.entity_id
_entity_poly.type
_entity_poly.pdbx_seq_one_letter_code
_entity_poly.pdbx_strand_id
1 'polypeptide(L)'
;MNLIEALRAEPAALVAVCILLGLVVGSFLNVVSLRLPRMMEATWRHEARMILEMPEQNPAPPRLTLSAPASRCPSCGAAIRPWHNLPLFGWLWLRGRCADCKAPISAQYPLVELAAGLLAGACAWRFGWSAQLGPALGLSWTLLALTVIDLREQLLPDSMTLPLLWAGLVLSCFGVFTTPQASIVGAAFGYLSLRGIYEIYKLLTGKEGMGHGDFKLLAALGAWFGAVSLPMIILLSSLVGSAVGIALIVLRGRDRNIPISFGPYLAGAGWLTLMWGEALRGLAHL
;
A
#
# COMPACT_ATOMS: atom_id res chain seq x y z
N MET A 1 20.77 20.07 -24.29
CA MET A 1 19.48 19.59 -23.75
C MET A 1 19.76 18.98 -22.40
N ASN A 2 19.25 19.56 -21.32
CA ASN A 2 19.45 19.00 -20.00
C ASN A 2 18.48 17.79 -19.81
N LEU A 3 18.71 16.95 -18.78
CA LEU A 3 17.91 15.75 -18.51
C LEU A 3 16.40 16.06 -18.40
N ILE A 4 16.06 17.19 -17.81
CA ILE A 4 14.66 17.60 -17.59
C ILE A 4 13.99 17.92 -18.94
N GLU A 5 14.69 18.62 -19.82
CA GLU A 5 14.19 18.93 -21.16
C GLU A 5 13.99 17.66 -22.00
N ALA A 6 14.93 16.70 -21.89
CA ALA A 6 14.81 15.41 -22.56
C ALA A 6 13.58 14.61 -22.06
N LEU A 7 13.35 14.57 -20.74
CA LEU A 7 12.21 13.86 -20.15
C LEU A 7 10.85 14.53 -20.47
N ARG A 8 10.85 15.83 -20.71
CA ARG A 8 9.64 16.56 -21.17
C ARG A 8 9.34 16.32 -22.65
N ALA A 9 10.39 16.22 -23.46
CA ALA A 9 10.25 16.05 -24.90
C ALA A 9 9.91 14.61 -25.32
N GLU A 10 10.38 13.62 -24.53
CA GLU A 10 10.31 12.20 -24.90
C GLU A 10 9.47 11.42 -23.86
N PRO A 11 8.15 11.22 -24.07
CA PRO A 11 7.29 10.49 -23.14
C PRO A 11 7.78 9.06 -22.85
N ALA A 12 8.37 8.38 -23.83
CA ALA A 12 8.89 7.03 -23.64
C ALA A 12 10.09 7.01 -22.67
N ALA A 13 10.95 8.03 -22.72
CA ALA A 13 12.07 8.16 -21.79
C ALA A 13 11.57 8.42 -20.36
N LEU A 14 10.54 9.25 -20.19
CA LEU A 14 9.91 9.49 -18.89
C LEU A 14 9.34 8.19 -18.30
N VAL A 15 8.59 7.43 -19.09
CA VAL A 15 8.03 6.13 -18.67
C VAL A 15 9.15 5.18 -18.25
N ALA A 16 10.21 5.05 -19.05
CA ALA A 16 11.34 4.17 -18.74
C ALA A 16 12.03 4.56 -17.42
N VAL A 17 12.29 5.86 -17.22
CA VAL A 17 12.90 6.38 -15.99
C VAL A 17 11.99 6.12 -14.78
N CYS A 18 10.68 6.35 -14.90
CA CYS A 18 9.73 6.07 -13.83
C CYS A 18 9.64 4.58 -13.51
N ILE A 19 9.70 3.69 -14.52
CA ILE A 19 9.76 2.23 -14.28
C ILE A 19 11.01 1.88 -13.47
N LEU A 20 12.18 2.35 -13.90
CA LEU A 20 13.43 2.08 -13.19
C LEU A 20 13.41 2.60 -11.74
N LEU A 21 12.92 3.82 -11.55
CA LEU A 21 12.72 4.38 -10.22
C LEU A 21 11.76 3.52 -9.39
N GLY A 22 10.65 3.10 -10.00
CA GLY A 22 9.66 2.24 -9.36
C GLY A 22 10.21 0.89 -8.94
N LEU A 23 11.09 0.27 -9.74
CA LEU A 23 11.77 -0.96 -9.37
C LEU A 23 12.64 -0.77 -8.10
N VAL A 24 13.41 0.32 -8.03
CA VAL A 24 14.24 0.65 -6.86
C VAL A 24 13.38 0.91 -5.63
N VAL A 25 12.31 1.71 -5.78
CA VAL A 25 11.36 1.96 -4.69
C VAL A 25 10.68 0.66 -4.27
N GLY A 26 10.31 -0.23 -5.19
CA GLY A 26 9.71 -1.53 -4.91
C GLY A 26 10.59 -2.41 -4.01
N SER A 27 11.91 -2.39 -4.24
CA SER A 27 12.85 -3.08 -3.35
C SER A 27 12.80 -2.51 -1.92
N PHE A 28 12.71 -1.19 -1.77
CA PHE A 28 12.50 -0.56 -0.46
C PHE A 28 11.12 -0.86 0.13
N LEU A 29 10.06 -0.91 -0.67
CA LEU A 29 8.71 -1.27 -0.20
C LEU A 29 8.67 -2.69 0.39
N ASN A 30 9.45 -3.62 -0.11
CA ASN A 30 9.63 -4.93 0.52
C ASN A 30 10.21 -4.80 1.95
N VAL A 31 11.17 -3.93 2.15
CA VAL A 31 11.72 -3.65 3.50
C VAL A 31 10.65 -3.04 4.40
N VAL A 32 9.90 -2.05 3.90
CA VAL A 32 8.80 -1.41 4.65
C VAL A 32 7.76 -2.45 5.05
N SER A 33 7.27 -3.24 4.11
CA SER A 33 6.20 -4.21 4.35
C SER A 33 6.59 -5.33 5.32
N LEU A 34 7.88 -5.63 5.46
CA LEU A 34 8.38 -6.65 6.38
C LEU A 34 8.74 -6.09 7.75
N ARG A 35 9.30 -4.87 7.80
CA ARG A 35 9.85 -4.32 9.04
C ARG A 35 8.84 -3.47 9.80
N LEU A 36 8.02 -2.67 9.10
CA LEU A 36 7.09 -1.77 9.75
C LEU A 36 6.13 -2.48 10.71
N PRO A 37 5.45 -3.58 10.32
CA PRO A 37 4.60 -4.32 11.26
C PRO A 37 5.36 -4.84 12.48
N ARG A 38 6.57 -5.37 12.29
CA ARG A 38 7.41 -5.87 13.38
C ARG A 38 7.87 -4.76 14.33
N MET A 39 8.17 -3.58 13.78
CA MET A 39 8.51 -2.40 14.58
C MET A 39 7.32 -1.96 15.43
N MET A 40 6.12 -1.94 14.85
CA MET A 40 4.88 -1.61 15.56
C MET A 40 4.59 -2.63 16.66
N GLU A 41 4.71 -3.92 16.36
CA GLU A 41 4.52 -4.98 17.34
C GLU A 41 5.52 -4.87 18.51
N ALA A 42 6.77 -4.56 18.23
CA ALA A 42 7.78 -4.33 19.26
C ALA A 42 7.43 -3.14 20.17
N THR A 43 6.93 -2.04 19.57
CA THR A 43 6.45 -0.87 20.31
C THR A 43 5.25 -1.22 21.20
N TRP A 44 4.23 -1.87 20.66
CA TRP A 44 3.04 -2.29 21.41
C TRP A 44 3.38 -3.25 22.55
N ARG A 45 4.30 -4.19 22.33
CA ARG A 45 4.78 -5.09 23.40
C ARG A 45 5.51 -4.34 24.51
N HIS A 46 6.29 -3.32 24.15
CA HIS A 46 6.98 -2.47 25.13
C HIS A 46 5.97 -1.66 25.94
N GLU A 47 5.03 -0.98 25.29
CA GLU A 47 3.96 -0.22 25.95
C GLU A 47 3.10 -1.09 26.86
N ALA A 48 2.70 -2.28 26.39
CA ALA A 48 1.93 -3.22 27.22
C ALA A 48 2.71 -3.66 28.46
N ARG A 49 4.01 -3.89 28.36
CA ARG A 49 4.86 -4.22 29.53
C ARG A 49 4.94 -3.08 30.53
N MET A 50 5.10 -1.84 30.03
CA MET A 50 5.10 -0.65 30.90
C MET A 50 3.78 -0.49 31.65
N ILE A 51 2.64 -0.69 30.97
CA ILE A 51 1.31 -0.61 31.59
C ILE A 51 1.10 -1.72 32.64
N LEU A 52 1.64 -2.92 32.37
CA LEU A 52 1.53 -4.08 33.28
C LEU A 52 2.64 -4.12 34.34
N GLU A 53 3.48 -3.10 34.44
CA GLU A 53 4.62 -3.01 35.37
C GLU A 53 5.54 -4.24 35.31
N MET A 54 5.66 -4.87 34.14
CA MET A 54 6.51 -6.04 33.96
C MET A 54 7.98 -5.64 33.89
N PRO A 55 8.92 -6.46 34.44
CA PRO A 55 10.35 -6.16 34.39
C PRO A 55 10.84 -6.01 32.95
N GLU A 56 11.78 -5.09 32.76
CA GLU A 56 12.44 -4.91 31.47
C GLU A 56 13.16 -6.19 31.02
N GLN A 57 13.13 -6.43 29.71
CA GLN A 57 13.94 -7.54 29.14
C GLN A 57 15.42 -7.17 29.19
N ASN A 58 16.20 -7.96 29.84
CA ASN A 58 17.65 -7.81 29.85
C ASN A 58 18.34 -9.06 29.24
N PRO A 59 19.05 -8.95 28.11
CA PRO A 59 19.31 -7.72 27.34
C PRO A 59 18.10 -7.23 26.55
N ALA A 60 17.98 -5.89 26.37
CA ALA A 60 16.96 -5.29 25.53
C ALA A 60 17.11 -5.80 24.08
N PRO A 61 16.02 -6.14 23.39
CA PRO A 61 16.11 -6.59 22.01
C PRO A 61 16.67 -5.48 21.10
N PRO A 62 17.47 -5.83 20.08
CA PRO A 62 18.07 -4.85 19.19
C PRO A 62 16.97 -4.03 18.49
N ARG A 63 17.11 -2.71 18.48
CA ARG A 63 16.13 -1.82 17.82
C ARG A 63 16.13 -2.07 16.32
N LEU A 64 14.98 -2.53 15.82
CA LEU A 64 14.73 -2.66 14.40
C LEU A 64 14.28 -1.31 13.83
N THR A 65 14.93 -0.87 12.74
CA THR A 65 14.52 0.32 11.96
C THR A 65 14.37 -0.04 10.48
N LEU A 66 13.85 0.86 9.67
CA LEU A 66 13.76 0.63 8.23
C LEU A 66 15.15 0.51 7.56
N SER A 67 16.18 1.17 8.11
CA SER A 67 17.54 1.18 7.56
C SER A 67 18.50 0.22 8.26
N ALA A 68 18.27 -0.14 9.51
CA ALA A 68 19.17 -0.97 10.31
C ALA A 68 18.41 -2.09 11.05
N PRO A 69 19.05 -3.26 11.19
CA PRO A 69 20.31 -3.72 10.61
C PRO A 69 20.22 -3.94 9.10
N ALA A 70 21.37 -4.11 8.40
CA ALA A 70 21.39 -4.47 6.99
C ALA A 70 20.61 -5.78 6.72
N SER A 71 20.07 -5.93 5.49
CA SER A 71 19.29 -7.11 5.11
C SER A 71 20.15 -8.39 5.20
N ARG A 72 19.57 -9.43 5.79
CA ARG A 72 20.22 -10.71 6.01
C ARG A 72 19.31 -11.86 5.57
N CYS A 73 19.93 -12.97 5.17
CA CYS A 73 19.18 -14.20 4.90
C CYS A 73 18.51 -14.69 6.20
N PRO A 74 17.19 -14.94 6.20
CA PRO A 74 16.50 -15.41 7.40
C PRO A 74 16.92 -16.82 7.85
N SER A 75 17.48 -17.62 6.93
CA SER A 75 17.85 -19.02 7.21
C SER A 75 19.28 -19.16 7.73
N CYS A 76 20.26 -18.43 7.17
CA CYS A 76 21.67 -18.56 7.55
C CYS A 76 22.28 -17.31 8.19
N GLY A 77 21.55 -16.19 8.25
CA GLY A 77 22.04 -14.93 8.82
C GLY A 77 23.08 -14.18 7.97
N ALA A 78 23.51 -14.74 6.82
CA ALA A 78 24.48 -14.09 5.94
C ALA A 78 23.97 -12.74 5.43
N ALA A 79 24.85 -11.74 5.37
CA ALA A 79 24.53 -10.41 4.86
C ALA A 79 24.26 -10.47 3.35
N ILE A 80 23.21 -9.82 2.89
CA ILE A 80 22.88 -9.71 1.46
C ILE A 80 23.83 -8.69 0.83
N ARG A 81 24.57 -9.11 -0.19
CA ARG A 81 25.49 -8.22 -0.91
C ARG A 81 24.70 -7.21 -1.76
N PRO A 82 25.17 -5.96 -1.93
CA PRO A 82 24.43 -4.93 -2.66
C PRO A 82 23.97 -5.32 -4.06
N TRP A 83 24.78 -6.03 -4.83
CA TRP A 83 24.43 -6.50 -6.17
C TRP A 83 23.41 -7.64 -6.19
N HIS A 84 23.27 -8.40 -5.09
CA HIS A 84 22.18 -9.39 -4.93
C HIS A 84 20.85 -8.71 -4.56
N ASN A 85 20.88 -7.44 -4.20
CA ASN A 85 19.69 -6.64 -3.89
C ASN A 85 19.27 -5.73 -5.06
N LEU A 86 19.88 -5.89 -6.25
CA LEU A 86 19.42 -5.20 -7.44
C LEU A 86 18.00 -5.69 -7.79
N PRO A 87 17.02 -4.76 -7.96
CA PRO A 87 15.65 -5.12 -8.21
C PRO A 87 15.50 -6.06 -9.40
N LEU A 88 14.71 -7.12 -9.26
CA LEU A 88 14.48 -8.21 -10.21
C LEU A 88 15.75 -9.00 -10.54
N PHE A 89 16.84 -8.31 -10.94
CA PHE A 89 18.08 -8.95 -11.40
C PHE A 89 18.74 -9.81 -10.32
N GLY A 90 18.78 -9.34 -9.08
CA GLY A 90 19.36 -10.11 -7.96
C GLY A 90 18.63 -11.43 -7.76
N TRP A 91 17.31 -11.42 -7.77
CA TRP A 91 16.49 -12.63 -7.63
C TRP A 91 16.64 -13.58 -8.84
N LEU A 92 16.62 -13.07 -10.06
CA LEU A 92 16.79 -13.84 -11.29
C LEU A 92 18.19 -14.47 -11.36
N TRP A 93 19.23 -13.68 -11.07
CA TRP A 93 20.62 -14.18 -11.05
C TRP A 93 20.82 -15.33 -10.06
N LEU A 94 20.24 -15.18 -8.88
CA LEU A 94 20.30 -16.20 -7.84
C LEU A 94 19.30 -17.34 -8.04
N ARG A 95 18.49 -17.29 -9.10
CA ARG A 95 17.43 -18.28 -9.40
C ARG A 95 16.49 -18.48 -8.20
N GLY A 96 16.16 -17.39 -7.49
CA GLY A 96 15.29 -17.43 -6.31
C GLY A 96 15.88 -18.15 -5.10
N ARG A 97 17.20 -18.25 -4.98
CA ARG A 97 17.87 -18.96 -3.86
C ARG A 97 18.97 -18.10 -3.23
N CYS A 98 19.17 -18.24 -1.93
CA CYS A 98 20.26 -17.57 -1.21
C CYS A 98 21.62 -17.93 -1.83
N ALA A 99 22.52 -16.94 -1.96
CA ALA A 99 23.86 -17.15 -2.50
C ALA A 99 24.68 -18.18 -1.68
N ASP A 100 24.52 -18.15 -0.35
CA ASP A 100 25.31 -18.93 0.59
C ASP A 100 24.64 -20.28 0.91
N CYS A 101 23.44 -20.27 1.50
CA CYS A 101 22.79 -21.50 1.99
C CYS A 101 21.78 -22.13 1.02
N LYS A 102 21.55 -21.51 -0.16
CA LYS A 102 20.60 -21.99 -1.19
C LYS A 102 19.12 -22.06 -0.74
N ALA A 103 18.78 -21.57 0.44
CA ALA A 103 17.40 -21.49 0.89
C ALA A 103 16.56 -20.65 -0.10
N PRO A 104 15.26 -20.99 -0.33
CA PRO A 104 14.42 -20.28 -1.30
C PRO A 104 14.14 -18.85 -0.85
N ILE A 105 14.20 -17.92 -1.81
CA ILE A 105 13.81 -16.52 -1.64
C ILE A 105 12.38 -16.35 -2.15
N SER A 106 11.49 -15.80 -1.34
CA SER A 106 10.08 -15.59 -1.70
C SER A 106 9.92 -14.83 -3.01
N ALA A 107 9.00 -15.27 -3.86
CA ALA A 107 8.61 -14.57 -5.08
C ALA A 107 7.94 -13.23 -4.81
N GLN A 108 7.51 -12.95 -3.58
CA GLN A 108 6.98 -11.66 -3.19
C GLN A 108 7.94 -10.52 -3.51
N TYR A 109 9.27 -10.71 -3.31
CA TYR A 109 10.26 -9.67 -3.54
C TYR A 109 10.23 -9.16 -4.99
N PRO A 110 10.48 -10.00 -6.01
CA PRO A 110 10.45 -9.55 -7.40
C PRO A 110 9.04 -9.13 -7.85
N LEU A 111 7.97 -9.69 -7.30
CA LEU A 111 6.60 -9.30 -7.65
C LEU A 111 6.28 -7.88 -7.18
N VAL A 112 6.67 -7.49 -5.97
CA VAL A 112 6.47 -6.13 -5.45
C VAL A 112 7.33 -5.13 -6.22
N GLU A 113 8.58 -5.49 -6.55
CA GLU A 113 9.46 -4.65 -7.36
C GLU A 113 8.89 -4.41 -8.76
N LEU A 114 8.44 -5.47 -9.42
CA LEU A 114 7.81 -5.38 -10.74
C LEU A 114 6.51 -4.55 -10.69
N ALA A 115 5.66 -4.81 -9.72
CA ALA A 115 4.43 -4.06 -9.53
C ALA A 115 4.70 -2.56 -9.31
N ALA A 116 5.68 -2.21 -8.45
CA ALA A 116 6.06 -0.81 -8.21
C ALA A 116 6.58 -0.13 -9.47
N GLY A 117 7.36 -0.84 -10.30
CA GLY A 117 7.83 -0.36 -11.59
C GLY A 117 6.68 -0.15 -12.59
N LEU A 118 5.79 -1.13 -12.73
CA LEU A 118 4.64 -1.05 -13.65
C LEU A 118 3.67 0.06 -13.26
N LEU A 119 3.36 0.20 -11.98
CA LEU A 119 2.52 1.29 -11.46
C LEU A 119 3.14 2.66 -11.75
N ALA A 120 4.46 2.80 -11.58
CA ALA A 120 5.17 4.04 -11.89
C ALA A 120 5.16 4.35 -13.38
N GLY A 121 5.38 3.35 -14.24
CA GLY A 121 5.28 3.49 -15.69
C GLY A 121 3.87 3.90 -16.13
N ALA A 122 2.83 3.30 -15.56
CA ALA A 122 1.45 3.64 -15.84
C ALA A 122 1.11 5.08 -15.42
N CYS A 123 1.58 5.54 -14.24
CA CYS A 123 1.44 6.94 -13.83
C CYS A 123 2.16 7.89 -14.80
N ALA A 124 3.38 7.58 -15.20
CA ALA A 124 4.13 8.40 -16.17
C ALA A 124 3.44 8.46 -17.53
N TRP A 125 2.89 7.35 -18.00
CA TRP A 125 2.11 7.28 -19.23
C TRP A 125 0.82 8.12 -19.16
N ARG A 126 0.11 8.07 -18.02
CA ARG A 126 -1.18 8.77 -17.81
C ARG A 126 -1.03 10.26 -17.59
N PHE A 127 -0.05 10.67 -16.80
CA PHE A 127 0.09 12.06 -16.34
C PHE A 127 1.21 12.83 -17.06
N GLY A 128 2.11 12.14 -17.76
CA GLY A 128 3.26 12.78 -18.38
C GLY A 128 4.10 13.57 -17.38
N TRP A 129 4.82 14.55 -17.87
CA TRP A 129 5.57 15.50 -17.03
C TRP A 129 4.63 16.61 -16.51
N SER A 130 3.91 16.33 -15.44
CA SER A 130 2.94 17.26 -14.81
C SER A 130 3.10 17.31 -13.30
N ALA A 131 2.43 18.29 -12.68
CA ALA A 131 2.38 18.40 -11.21
C ALA A 131 1.68 17.19 -10.55
N GLN A 132 0.90 16.43 -11.29
CA GLN A 132 0.19 15.25 -10.81
C GLN A 132 1.10 14.01 -10.72
N LEU A 133 2.17 13.93 -11.52
CA LEU A 133 3.00 12.73 -11.62
C LEU A 133 3.62 12.33 -10.26
N GLY A 134 4.30 13.26 -9.60
CA GLY A 134 4.95 12.97 -8.30
C GLY A 134 3.96 12.47 -7.25
N PRO A 135 2.86 13.19 -6.97
CA PRO A 135 1.82 12.71 -6.09
C PRO A 135 1.21 11.36 -6.49
N ALA A 136 0.95 11.13 -7.78
CA ALA A 136 0.42 9.86 -8.29
C ALA A 136 1.37 8.68 -8.01
N LEU A 137 2.68 8.87 -8.17
CA LEU A 137 3.71 7.90 -7.81
C LEU A 137 3.68 7.60 -6.29
N GLY A 138 3.67 8.65 -5.47
CA GLY A 138 3.61 8.52 -4.01
C GLY A 138 2.38 7.75 -3.54
N LEU A 139 1.19 8.08 -4.06
CA LEU A 139 -0.05 7.37 -3.79
C LEU A 139 0.07 5.88 -4.21
N SER A 140 0.49 5.61 -5.44
CA SER A 140 0.58 4.27 -6.00
C SER A 140 1.50 3.36 -5.16
N TRP A 141 2.67 3.84 -4.77
CA TRP A 141 3.63 3.09 -3.95
C TRP A 141 3.13 2.88 -2.52
N THR A 142 2.47 3.89 -1.94
CA THR A 142 1.87 3.76 -0.60
C THR A 142 0.74 2.74 -0.60
N LEU A 143 -0.14 2.77 -1.60
CA LEU A 143 -1.22 1.78 -1.76
C LEU A 143 -0.66 0.37 -1.97
N LEU A 144 0.42 0.22 -2.76
CA LEU A 144 1.09 -1.06 -2.93
C LEU A 144 1.66 -1.59 -1.61
N ALA A 145 2.36 -0.75 -0.84
CA ALA A 145 2.90 -1.15 0.46
C ALA A 145 1.80 -1.55 1.45
N LEU A 146 0.71 -0.76 1.55
CA LEU A 146 -0.45 -1.08 2.38
C LEU A 146 -1.10 -2.40 1.96
N THR A 147 -1.23 -2.64 0.64
CA THR A 147 -1.72 -3.91 0.09
C THR A 147 -0.87 -5.10 0.55
N VAL A 148 0.46 -5.00 0.46
CA VAL A 148 1.36 -6.09 0.85
C VAL A 148 1.32 -6.32 2.36
N ILE A 149 1.25 -5.26 3.16
CA ILE A 149 1.15 -5.36 4.62
C ILE A 149 -0.17 -6.02 5.01
N ASP A 150 -1.28 -5.56 4.44
CA ASP A 150 -2.60 -6.06 4.79
C ASP A 150 -2.81 -7.52 4.37
N LEU A 151 -2.30 -7.94 3.22
CA LEU A 151 -2.32 -9.34 2.78
C LEU A 151 -1.56 -10.28 3.71
N ARG A 152 -0.56 -9.79 4.46
CA ARG A 152 0.29 -10.59 5.35
C ARG A 152 -0.15 -10.57 6.79
N GLU A 153 -0.42 -9.37 7.29
CA GLU A 153 -0.57 -9.11 8.72
C GLU A 153 -2.00 -8.65 9.07
N GLN A 154 -2.88 -8.45 8.05
CA GLN A 154 -4.24 -7.90 8.20
C GLN A 154 -4.23 -6.58 8.97
N LEU A 155 -3.25 -5.72 8.66
CA LEU A 155 -2.98 -4.46 9.33
C LEU A 155 -2.78 -3.34 8.31
N LEU A 156 -3.42 -2.21 8.54
CA LEU A 156 -3.19 -0.96 7.80
C LEU A 156 -2.58 0.08 8.76
N PRO A 157 -1.25 0.29 8.72
CA PRO A 157 -0.56 1.17 9.67
C PRO A 157 -1.01 2.61 9.59
N ASP A 158 -1.33 3.22 10.73
CA ASP A 158 -1.66 4.65 10.85
C ASP A 158 -0.51 5.54 10.39
N SER A 159 0.72 5.09 10.58
CA SER A 159 1.94 5.78 10.12
C SER A 159 2.03 5.90 8.59
N MET A 160 1.19 5.19 7.84
CA MET A 160 1.07 5.30 6.38
C MET A 160 -0.28 5.88 5.95
N THR A 161 -1.39 5.44 6.55
CA THR A 161 -2.73 5.89 6.16
C THR A 161 -2.98 7.35 6.50
N LEU A 162 -2.55 7.82 7.69
CA LEU A 162 -2.74 9.22 8.08
C LEU A 162 -1.88 10.19 7.27
N PRO A 163 -0.57 9.97 7.06
CA PRO A 163 0.20 10.81 6.14
C PRO A 163 -0.37 10.83 4.72
N LEU A 164 -0.91 9.70 4.23
CA LEU A 164 -1.57 9.65 2.94
C LEU A 164 -2.81 10.53 2.89
N LEU A 165 -3.64 10.51 3.94
CA LEU A 165 -4.81 11.37 4.08
C LEU A 165 -4.41 12.84 4.08
N TRP A 166 -3.43 13.21 4.91
CA TRP A 166 -2.93 14.59 4.97
C TRP A 166 -2.33 15.06 3.66
N ALA A 167 -1.60 14.19 2.95
CA ALA A 167 -1.09 14.50 1.62
C ALA A 167 -2.22 14.84 0.65
N GLY A 168 -3.33 14.09 0.65
CA GLY A 168 -4.51 14.39 -0.17
C GLY A 168 -5.11 15.76 0.14
N LEU A 169 -5.29 16.06 1.45
CA LEU A 169 -5.80 17.37 1.89
C LEU A 169 -4.87 18.52 1.46
N VAL A 170 -3.57 18.39 1.64
CA VAL A 170 -2.60 19.43 1.25
C VAL A 170 -2.57 19.62 -0.26
N LEU A 171 -2.53 18.52 -1.05
CA LEU A 171 -2.52 18.58 -2.51
C LEU A 171 -3.81 19.22 -3.07
N SER A 172 -4.94 19.07 -2.38
CA SER A 172 -6.19 19.71 -2.78
C SER A 172 -6.14 21.23 -2.71
N CYS A 173 -5.34 21.80 -1.80
CA CYS A 173 -5.12 23.25 -1.72
C CYS A 173 -4.45 23.82 -3.00
N PHE A 174 -3.73 22.98 -3.73
CA PHE A 174 -3.11 23.30 -5.03
C PHE A 174 -3.96 22.85 -6.22
N GLY A 175 -5.14 22.29 -6.00
CA GLY A 175 -6.03 21.81 -7.06
C GLY A 175 -5.48 20.64 -7.89
N VAL A 176 -4.59 19.79 -7.33
CA VAL A 176 -3.88 18.75 -8.08
C VAL A 176 -4.82 17.66 -8.60
N PHE A 177 -5.72 17.14 -7.77
CA PHE A 177 -6.70 16.12 -8.15
C PHE A 177 -8.14 16.53 -7.83
N THR A 178 -8.34 17.34 -6.80
CA THR A 178 -9.67 17.78 -6.34
C THR A 178 -9.58 19.14 -5.67
N THR A 179 -10.71 19.73 -5.33
CA THR A 179 -10.77 21.01 -4.58
C THR A 179 -10.68 20.77 -3.07
N PRO A 180 -10.26 21.76 -2.25
CA PRO A 180 -10.19 21.62 -0.80
C PRO A 180 -11.52 21.20 -0.17
N GLN A 181 -12.62 21.78 -0.61
CA GLN A 181 -13.97 21.48 -0.10
C GLN A 181 -14.34 20.01 -0.39
N ALA A 182 -14.14 19.57 -1.64
CA ALA A 182 -14.42 18.18 -2.03
C ALA A 182 -13.49 17.19 -1.30
N SER A 183 -12.23 17.55 -1.05
CA SER A 183 -11.26 16.76 -0.31
C SER A 183 -11.69 16.57 1.16
N ILE A 184 -12.05 17.65 1.86
CA ILE A 184 -12.51 17.59 3.26
C ILE A 184 -13.78 16.76 3.38
N VAL A 185 -14.78 17.04 2.53
CA VAL A 185 -16.04 16.29 2.50
C VAL A 185 -15.78 14.82 2.15
N GLY A 186 -14.90 14.56 1.18
CA GLY A 186 -14.50 13.22 0.80
C GLY A 186 -13.84 12.44 1.94
N ALA A 187 -12.92 13.06 2.67
CA ALA A 187 -12.28 12.46 3.83
C ALA A 187 -13.30 12.10 4.92
N ALA A 188 -14.19 13.04 5.25
CA ALA A 188 -15.23 12.83 6.26
C ALA A 188 -16.20 11.71 5.86
N PHE A 189 -16.76 11.75 4.66
CA PHE A 189 -17.67 10.73 4.17
C PHE A 189 -16.99 9.39 3.99
N GLY A 190 -15.72 9.35 3.54
CA GLY A 190 -14.94 8.13 3.43
C GLY A 190 -14.80 7.42 4.77
N TYR A 191 -14.47 8.16 5.83
CA TYR A 191 -14.39 7.60 7.18
C TYR A 191 -15.77 7.17 7.70
N LEU A 192 -16.75 8.07 7.67
CA LEU A 192 -18.05 7.89 8.30
C LEU A 192 -18.89 6.79 7.62
N SER A 193 -18.77 6.60 6.31
CA SER A 193 -19.52 5.58 5.57
C SER A 193 -19.18 4.15 6.04
N LEU A 194 -17.90 3.79 6.05
CA LEU A 194 -17.48 2.46 6.52
C LEU A 194 -17.61 2.34 8.04
N ARG A 195 -17.35 3.39 8.79
CA ARG A 195 -17.58 3.41 10.23
C ARG A 195 -19.06 3.19 10.57
N GLY A 196 -19.97 3.84 9.85
CA GLY A 196 -21.40 3.66 10.03
C GLY A 196 -21.85 2.22 9.71
N ILE A 197 -21.40 1.66 8.59
CA ILE A 197 -21.67 0.26 8.23
C ILE A 197 -21.15 -0.70 9.32
N TYR A 198 -19.92 -0.47 9.80
CA TYR A 198 -19.32 -1.26 10.87
C TYR A 198 -20.15 -1.22 12.16
N GLU A 199 -20.57 -0.03 12.62
CA GLU A 199 -21.36 0.11 13.86
C GLU A 199 -22.73 -0.54 13.72
N ILE A 200 -23.42 -0.39 12.59
CA ILE A 200 -24.69 -1.05 12.31
C ILE A 200 -24.50 -2.58 12.32
N TYR A 201 -23.47 -3.08 11.63
CA TYR A 201 -23.17 -4.52 11.61
C TYR A 201 -22.88 -5.06 13.01
N LYS A 202 -22.05 -4.37 13.79
CA LYS A 202 -21.70 -4.73 15.17
C LYS A 202 -22.93 -4.73 16.08
N LEU A 203 -23.83 -3.75 15.91
CA LEU A 203 -25.08 -3.67 16.67
C LEU A 203 -26.02 -4.83 16.36
N LEU A 204 -26.11 -5.25 15.08
CA LEU A 204 -27.00 -6.31 14.65
C LEU A 204 -26.47 -7.72 14.92
N THR A 205 -25.14 -7.92 14.87
CA THR A 205 -24.54 -9.27 14.91
C THR A 205 -23.70 -9.52 16.17
N GLY A 206 -23.33 -8.47 16.90
CA GLY A 206 -22.38 -8.54 18.02
C GLY A 206 -20.93 -8.82 17.59
N LYS A 207 -20.63 -8.88 16.27
CA LYS A 207 -19.31 -9.24 15.74
C LYS A 207 -18.62 -8.03 15.12
N GLU A 208 -17.30 -8.01 15.20
CA GLU A 208 -16.47 -7.03 14.51
C GLU A 208 -16.24 -7.51 13.06
N GLY A 209 -16.85 -6.82 12.10
CA GLY A 209 -16.86 -7.26 10.69
C GLY A 209 -15.74 -6.68 9.83
N MET A 210 -15.01 -5.63 10.29
CA MET A 210 -14.03 -4.90 9.48
C MET A 210 -12.98 -4.23 10.35
N GLY A 211 -11.76 -4.07 9.82
CA GLY A 211 -10.67 -3.37 10.50
C GLY A 211 -10.84 -1.84 10.48
N HIS A 212 -10.46 -1.17 11.57
CA HIS A 212 -10.49 0.30 11.64
C HIS A 212 -9.55 0.97 10.63
N GLY A 213 -8.56 0.25 10.12
CA GLY A 213 -7.64 0.74 9.10
C GLY A 213 -8.31 1.02 7.76
N ASP A 214 -9.32 0.22 7.39
CA ASP A 214 -10.07 0.37 6.14
C ASP A 214 -10.83 1.72 6.10
N PHE A 215 -11.36 2.18 7.24
CA PHE A 215 -12.05 3.49 7.33
C PHE A 215 -11.07 4.63 7.05
N LYS A 216 -9.85 4.54 7.60
CA LYS A 216 -8.80 5.54 7.41
C LYS A 216 -8.27 5.53 5.97
N LEU A 217 -8.14 4.35 5.38
CA LEU A 217 -7.73 4.23 3.98
C LEU A 217 -8.78 4.82 3.04
N LEU A 218 -10.08 4.53 3.27
CA LEU A 218 -11.14 5.12 2.45
C LEU A 218 -11.24 6.64 2.67
N ALA A 219 -11.02 7.12 3.90
CA ALA A 219 -10.92 8.56 4.17
C ALA A 219 -9.76 9.21 3.39
N ALA A 220 -8.59 8.54 3.35
CA ALA A 220 -7.46 9.00 2.55
C ALA A 220 -7.83 9.07 1.06
N LEU A 221 -8.43 8.03 0.50
CA LEU A 221 -8.89 8.04 -0.89
C LEU A 221 -9.93 9.13 -1.16
N GLY A 222 -10.84 9.38 -0.20
CA GLY A 222 -11.79 10.50 -0.25
C GLY A 222 -11.10 11.87 -0.25
N ALA A 223 -10.02 12.03 0.52
CA ALA A 223 -9.21 13.25 0.51
C ALA A 223 -8.52 13.49 -0.85
N TRP A 224 -8.09 12.43 -1.54
CA TRP A 224 -7.44 12.53 -2.85
C TRP A 224 -8.41 12.79 -3.99
N PHE A 225 -9.60 12.17 -3.97
CA PHE A 225 -10.49 12.14 -5.13
C PHE A 225 -11.84 12.83 -4.91
N GLY A 226 -12.13 13.27 -3.68
CA GLY A 226 -13.42 13.86 -3.30
C GLY A 226 -14.51 12.82 -3.05
N ALA A 227 -15.61 13.29 -2.44
CA ALA A 227 -16.74 12.42 -2.03
C ALA A 227 -17.44 11.71 -3.22
N VAL A 228 -17.51 12.37 -4.37
CA VAL A 228 -18.17 11.82 -5.58
C VAL A 228 -17.52 10.51 -6.06
N SER A 229 -16.25 10.29 -5.78
CA SER A 229 -15.53 9.08 -6.18
C SER A 229 -15.74 7.90 -5.22
N LEU A 230 -16.20 8.15 -3.98
CA LEU A 230 -16.33 7.12 -2.94
C LEU A 230 -17.30 5.99 -3.28
N PRO A 231 -18.51 6.25 -3.82
CA PRO A 231 -19.44 5.17 -4.17
C PRO A 231 -18.83 4.16 -5.15
N MET A 232 -18.09 4.65 -6.16
CA MET A 232 -17.43 3.79 -7.14
C MET A 232 -16.29 2.98 -6.49
N ILE A 233 -15.49 3.61 -5.62
CA ILE A 233 -14.40 2.91 -4.90
C ILE A 233 -14.99 1.80 -4.02
N ILE A 234 -16.05 2.07 -3.27
CA ILE A 234 -16.72 1.09 -2.42
C ILE A 234 -17.32 -0.03 -3.26
N LEU A 235 -17.99 0.30 -4.35
CA LEU A 235 -18.62 -0.69 -5.24
C LEU A 235 -17.56 -1.63 -5.84
N LEU A 236 -16.49 -1.08 -6.44
CA LEU A 236 -15.44 -1.88 -7.05
C LEU A 236 -14.71 -2.75 -6.02
N SER A 237 -14.35 -2.17 -4.87
CA SER A 237 -13.65 -2.93 -3.82
C SER A 237 -14.53 -4.04 -3.25
N SER A 238 -15.82 -3.79 -3.04
CA SER A 238 -16.76 -4.78 -2.52
C SER A 238 -17.04 -5.88 -3.54
N LEU A 239 -17.21 -5.54 -4.82
CA LEU A 239 -17.44 -6.50 -5.89
C LEU A 239 -16.24 -7.46 -6.05
N VAL A 240 -15.04 -6.89 -6.17
CA VAL A 240 -13.81 -7.71 -6.32
C VAL A 240 -13.52 -8.49 -5.04
N GLY A 241 -13.65 -7.86 -3.87
CA GLY A 241 -13.45 -8.52 -2.58
C GLY A 241 -14.39 -9.69 -2.36
N SER A 242 -15.69 -9.52 -2.69
CA SER A 242 -16.68 -10.59 -2.60
C SER A 242 -16.39 -11.72 -3.60
N ALA A 243 -16.06 -11.38 -4.85
CA ALA A 243 -15.72 -12.38 -5.86
C ALA A 243 -14.49 -13.23 -5.44
N VAL A 244 -13.43 -12.58 -4.96
CA VAL A 244 -12.25 -13.30 -4.46
C VAL A 244 -12.56 -14.09 -3.19
N GLY A 245 -13.35 -13.55 -2.28
CA GLY A 245 -13.77 -14.24 -1.06
C GLY A 245 -14.56 -15.51 -1.36
N ILE A 246 -15.55 -15.42 -2.24
CA ILE A 246 -16.34 -16.58 -2.69
C ILE A 246 -15.43 -17.60 -3.38
N ALA A 247 -14.54 -17.15 -4.27
CA ALA A 247 -13.62 -18.05 -4.96
C ALA A 247 -12.69 -18.81 -3.97
N LEU A 248 -12.18 -18.13 -2.93
CA LEU A 248 -11.36 -18.78 -1.90
C LEU A 248 -12.14 -19.82 -1.09
N ILE A 249 -13.40 -19.55 -0.76
CA ILE A 249 -14.27 -20.51 -0.06
C ILE A 249 -14.57 -21.72 -0.95
N VAL A 250 -15.00 -21.48 -2.19
CA VAL A 250 -15.46 -22.54 -3.11
C VAL A 250 -14.29 -23.38 -3.64
N LEU A 251 -13.18 -22.73 -4.04
CA LEU A 251 -12.07 -23.42 -4.73
C LEU A 251 -11.03 -23.97 -3.76
N ARG A 252 -10.84 -23.35 -2.59
CA ARG A 252 -9.81 -23.74 -1.63
C ARG A 252 -10.36 -24.26 -0.30
N GLY A 253 -11.68 -24.35 -0.15
CA GLY A 253 -12.31 -24.81 1.09
C GLY A 253 -11.98 -23.95 2.31
N ARG A 254 -11.66 -22.66 2.11
CA ARG A 254 -11.31 -21.75 3.21
C ARG A 254 -12.49 -21.61 4.16
N ASP A 255 -12.23 -21.68 5.46
CA ASP A 255 -13.26 -21.47 6.48
C ASP A 255 -13.83 -20.04 6.35
N ARG A 256 -15.17 -19.93 6.37
CA ARG A 256 -15.91 -18.67 6.30
C ARG A 256 -15.63 -17.73 7.48
N ASN A 257 -15.14 -18.28 8.59
CA ASN A 257 -14.80 -17.50 9.79
C ASN A 257 -13.41 -16.84 9.72
N ILE A 258 -12.59 -17.18 8.72
CA ILE A 258 -11.28 -16.54 8.55
C ILE A 258 -11.47 -15.19 7.86
N PRO A 259 -11.14 -14.06 8.51
CA PRO A 259 -11.31 -12.74 7.93
C PRO A 259 -10.48 -12.59 6.66
N ILE A 260 -11.02 -11.84 5.70
CA ILE A 260 -10.36 -11.51 4.44
C ILE A 260 -9.93 -10.06 4.52
N SER A 261 -8.65 -9.79 4.21
CA SER A 261 -8.12 -8.42 4.12
C SER A 261 -8.90 -7.63 3.07
N PHE A 262 -9.47 -6.50 3.46
CA PHE A 262 -10.27 -5.65 2.55
C PHE A 262 -9.43 -4.52 1.93
N GLY A 263 -8.36 -4.10 2.60
CA GLY A 263 -7.44 -3.05 2.16
C GLY A 263 -6.91 -3.20 0.74
N PRO A 264 -6.50 -4.40 0.27
CA PRO A 264 -6.03 -4.61 -1.10
C PRO A 264 -7.05 -4.23 -2.17
N TYR A 265 -8.33 -4.50 -1.92
CA TYR A 265 -9.42 -4.18 -2.86
C TYR A 265 -9.73 -2.68 -2.85
N LEU A 266 -9.70 -2.04 -1.66
CA LEU A 266 -9.80 -0.58 -1.54
C LEU A 266 -8.62 0.11 -2.24
N ALA A 267 -7.40 -0.36 -2.03
CA ALA A 267 -6.21 0.18 -2.68
C ALA A 267 -6.27 0.04 -4.20
N GLY A 268 -6.69 -1.12 -4.70
CA GLY A 268 -6.88 -1.37 -6.13
C GLY A 268 -7.96 -0.46 -6.74
N ALA A 269 -9.12 -0.34 -6.09
CA ALA A 269 -10.19 0.55 -6.53
C ALA A 269 -9.78 2.03 -6.50
N GLY A 270 -9.04 2.45 -5.46
CA GLY A 270 -8.46 3.78 -5.37
C GLY A 270 -7.46 4.05 -6.49
N TRP A 271 -6.60 3.09 -6.81
CA TRP A 271 -5.65 3.22 -7.92
C TRP A 271 -6.36 3.26 -9.29
N LEU A 272 -7.39 2.46 -9.50
CA LEU A 272 -8.22 2.54 -10.71
C LEU A 272 -8.90 3.91 -10.83
N THR A 273 -9.34 4.49 -9.71
CA THR A 273 -9.90 5.84 -9.68
C THR A 273 -8.85 6.90 -10.00
N LEU A 274 -7.60 6.73 -9.56
CA LEU A 274 -6.49 7.60 -9.95
C LEU A 274 -6.29 7.61 -11.46
N MET A 275 -6.31 6.43 -12.09
CA MET A 275 -5.99 6.29 -13.51
C MET A 275 -7.16 6.65 -14.44
N TRP A 276 -8.38 6.31 -14.08
CA TRP A 276 -9.56 6.41 -14.93
C TRP A 276 -10.78 7.04 -14.25
N GLY A 277 -10.60 7.84 -13.19
CA GLY A 277 -11.71 8.38 -12.38
C GLY A 277 -12.76 9.15 -13.18
N GLU A 278 -12.37 9.90 -14.22
CA GLU A 278 -13.32 10.61 -15.11
C GLU A 278 -14.18 9.63 -15.91
N ALA A 279 -13.56 8.62 -16.51
CA ALA A 279 -14.26 7.61 -17.29
C ALA A 279 -15.19 6.76 -16.39
N LEU A 280 -14.73 6.41 -15.18
CA LEU A 280 -15.52 5.65 -14.22
C LEU A 280 -16.75 6.44 -13.73
N ARG A 281 -16.63 7.75 -13.53
CA ARG A 281 -17.77 8.63 -13.20
C ARG A 281 -18.76 8.73 -14.34
N GLY A 282 -18.27 8.84 -15.58
CA GLY A 282 -19.12 8.87 -16.75
C GLY A 282 -19.95 7.59 -16.94
N LEU A 283 -19.38 6.43 -16.62
CA LEU A 283 -20.11 5.14 -16.66
C LEU A 283 -21.20 5.04 -15.60
N ALA A 284 -21.01 5.68 -14.45
CA ALA A 284 -21.99 5.64 -13.36
C ALA A 284 -23.07 6.73 -13.48
N HIS A 285 -23.03 7.58 -14.52
CA HIS A 285 -23.90 8.77 -14.65
C HIS A 285 -23.92 9.67 -13.40
N LEU A 286 -22.80 9.72 -12.66
CA LEU A 286 -22.60 10.47 -11.44
C LEU A 286 -21.81 11.78 -11.70
#